data_2819d212e09039988c4565dcf840efff
#
_entry.id   2819d212e09039988c4565dcf840efff
#
_cell.length_a   1.000
_cell.length_b   1.000
_cell.length_c   1.000
_cell.angle_alpha   90.00
_cell.angle_beta   90.00
_cell.angle_gamma   90.00
#
_symmetry.space_group_name_H-M   'P 1'
#
loop_
_entity.id
_entity.type
_entity.pdbx_description
1 polymer ?
#
loop_
_entity_poly.entity_id
_entity_poly.type
_entity_poly.pdbx_seq_one_letter_code
_entity_poly.pdbx_strand_id
1 'polypeptide(L)'
;ECVVITAAVKVWRTYSSSSYFSWSLVTRGHQTLLTRMASGLAGQRYDLVVFGATGYTGQFVVEEVARTAQQERSQGKVPLSWAIAGRSEKKLQDVLTTAKKETGLSLEDVGLVLADVSDQKSLNEMAAKSNVVINCVGPYQLYGEPVVQACVENGANHVDISGETLFMESMQLKYNKAAEKAGVHIVNACGYDSIPADLGIRHMIRNFKGELNSVEMFVQTSGGSSKSAIHTGTMESAALVIANRSKVGAIRRELFPTPLPKPKYKVAKKGFLYKNDTLGYWGVSFPSDEPVVYRTQRYRHEMLGERPIQFQQFIRMPSLLHGAMLIIGMAYFFLLSSFAWTRNLLFKYPDILTAGLFKKAGAERESLKNLKFTVTQIGHGWSEKLAEGSDEYASPPDSSIIVKVKGPDPGYGATSIMMVSAAMTILREKSLCAEKGGVMTPGIAFANTGIIERMCERGMSFTVEQEQQKN
;
A
#
# COMPACT_ATOMS: atom_id res chain seq x y z
N GLU A 1 22.04 -44.28 6.12
CA GLU A 1 21.78 -42.98 6.77
C GLU A 1 22.65 -42.67 8.01
N CYS A 2 23.12 -43.70 8.72
CA CYS A 2 24.01 -43.49 9.86
C CYS A 2 25.50 -43.19 9.52
N VAL A 3 25.94 -43.38 8.29
CA VAL A 3 27.36 -43.21 7.89
C VAL A 3 27.70 -41.77 7.55
N VAL A 4 26.72 -40.96 7.14
CA VAL A 4 26.94 -39.53 6.77
C VAL A 4 27.04 -38.61 8.02
N ILE A 5 26.35 -38.96 9.11
CA ILE A 5 26.38 -38.16 10.36
C ILE A 5 27.72 -38.35 11.09
N THR A 6 28.36 -39.52 10.97
CA THR A 6 29.64 -39.78 11.63
C THR A 6 30.84 -39.10 10.96
N ALA A 7 30.75 -38.77 9.67
CA ALA A 7 31.79 -38.03 8.95
C ALA A 7 31.80 -36.53 9.31
N ALA A 8 30.64 -35.94 9.56
CA ALA A 8 30.51 -34.51 9.93
C ALA A 8 31.07 -34.19 11.33
N VAL A 9 30.96 -35.15 12.26
CA VAL A 9 31.45 -34.97 13.64
C VAL A 9 32.98 -35.14 13.74
N LYS A 10 33.61 -35.91 12.83
CA LYS A 10 35.07 -36.09 12.80
C LYS A 10 35.82 -34.88 12.22
N VAL A 11 35.21 -34.13 11.30
CA VAL A 11 35.82 -32.88 10.76
C VAL A 11 35.81 -31.75 11.79
N TRP A 12 34.85 -31.74 12.73
CA TRP A 12 34.74 -30.71 13.73
C TRP A 12 35.79 -30.80 14.86
N ARG A 13 36.39 -31.99 15.09
CA ARG A 13 37.41 -32.21 16.15
C ARG A 13 38.84 -31.87 15.74
N THR A 14 39.12 -31.63 14.46
CA THR A 14 40.50 -31.47 13.95
C THR A 14 40.89 -29.99 13.74
N TYR A 15 39.98 -29.03 13.97
CA TYR A 15 40.24 -27.60 13.75
C TYR A 15 40.07 -26.68 14.98
N SER A 16 40.22 -27.22 16.20
CA SER A 16 40.16 -26.42 17.44
C SER A 16 41.58 -26.25 18.09
N SER A 17 42.54 -25.79 17.34
CA SER A 17 43.73 -25.18 17.95
C SER A 17 44.43 -24.26 16.96
N SER A 18 44.36 -23.01 17.30
CA SER A 18 45.19 -21.84 16.96
C SER A 18 44.55 -20.78 16.06
N SER A 19 44.66 -19.58 16.63
CA SER A 19 44.59 -18.22 16.07
C SER A 19 43.24 -17.53 16.01
N TYR A 20 43.12 -16.54 16.86
CA TYR A 20 42.12 -15.45 16.84
C TYR A 20 42.13 -14.73 15.48
N PHE A 21 41.08 -14.94 14.72
CA PHE A 21 40.73 -14.06 13.62
C PHE A 21 39.20 -13.90 13.56
N SER A 22 38.80 -12.63 13.43
CA SER A 22 37.42 -12.10 13.40
C SER A 22 36.31 -13.04 12.86
N TRP A 23 35.49 -13.61 13.74
CA TRP A 23 34.40 -14.54 13.47
C TRP A 23 33.03 -13.92 13.18
N SER A 24 32.93 -12.59 13.08
CA SER A 24 31.62 -11.93 13.01
C SER A 24 30.98 -11.90 11.61
N LEU A 25 31.70 -12.14 10.55
CA LEU A 25 31.17 -12.12 9.16
C LEU A 25 30.89 -13.49 8.56
N VAL A 26 31.59 -14.54 9.02
CA VAL A 26 31.43 -15.91 8.49
C VAL A 26 30.21 -16.63 9.10
N THR A 27 29.85 -16.30 10.36
CA THR A 27 28.72 -16.94 11.07
C THR A 27 27.36 -16.53 10.53
N ARG A 28 27.18 -15.30 10.01
CA ARG A 28 25.91 -14.88 9.42
C ARG A 28 25.61 -15.58 8.09
N GLY A 29 26.62 -15.80 7.24
CA GLY A 29 26.45 -16.53 5.98
C GLY A 29 26.12 -18.00 6.18
N HIS A 30 26.76 -18.66 7.17
CA HIS A 30 26.54 -20.09 7.46
C HIS A 30 25.22 -20.35 8.20
N GLN A 31 24.76 -19.46 9.08
CA GLN A 31 23.42 -19.59 9.68
C GLN A 31 22.32 -19.46 8.62
N THR A 32 22.46 -18.54 7.67
CA THR A 32 21.51 -18.40 6.56
C THR A 32 21.52 -19.63 5.65
N LEU A 33 22.69 -20.24 5.40
CA LEU A 33 22.78 -21.48 4.59
C LEU A 33 22.23 -22.71 5.34
N LEU A 34 22.51 -22.84 6.62
CA LEU A 34 22.01 -23.93 7.47
C LEU A 34 20.51 -23.80 7.74
N THR A 35 19.98 -22.59 7.87
CA THR A 35 18.55 -22.35 7.97
C THR A 35 17.86 -22.68 6.64
N ARG A 36 18.49 -22.39 5.49
CA ARG A 36 18.00 -22.82 4.17
C ARG A 36 18.10 -24.34 3.94
N MET A 37 19.12 -25.01 4.47
CA MET A 37 19.24 -26.47 4.36
C MET A 37 18.30 -27.20 5.33
N ALA A 38 18.00 -26.64 6.50
CA ALA A 38 16.99 -27.19 7.41
C ALA A 38 15.55 -26.95 6.94
N SER A 39 15.28 -25.88 6.15
CA SER A 39 13.99 -25.63 5.49
C SER A 39 13.79 -26.47 4.22
N GLY A 40 14.81 -27.17 3.73
CA GLY A 40 14.72 -28.09 2.60
C GLY A 40 13.89 -29.36 2.84
N LEU A 41 13.37 -29.53 4.07
CA LEU A 41 12.44 -30.61 4.46
C LEU A 41 11.00 -30.13 4.73
N ALA A 42 10.79 -28.81 4.89
CA ALA A 42 9.46 -28.16 4.79
C ALA A 42 9.42 -27.46 3.45
N GLY A 43 8.46 -27.77 2.55
CA GLY A 43 8.40 -27.28 1.17
C GLY A 43 8.80 -25.81 1.02
N GLN A 44 9.72 -25.54 0.11
CA GLN A 44 10.32 -24.23 -0.10
C GLN A 44 9.25 -23.17 -0.35
N ARG A 45 9.16 -22.11 0.51
CA ARG A 45 8.25 -21.00 0.33
C ARG A 45 8.74 -20.09 -0.80
N TYR A 46 7.79 -19.62 -1.62
CA TYR A 46 8.05 -18.49 -2.51
C TYR A 46 8.29 -17.22 -1.71
N ASP A 47 9.18 -16.38 -2.17
CA ASP A 47 9.40 -15.05 -1.59
C ASP A 47 8.13 -14.21 -1.73
N LEU A 48 7.50 -14.23 -2.93
CA LEU A 48 6.25 -13.53 -3.23
C LEU A 48 5.23 -14.46 -3.88
N VAL A 49 3.96 -14.30 -3.53
CA VAL A 49 2.84 -14.89 -4.29
C VAL A 49 1.85 -13.79 -4.65
N VAL A 50 1.61 -13.56 -5.95
CA VAL A 50 0.63 -12.61 -6.45
C VAL A 50 -0.73 -13.30 -6.56
N PHE A 51 -1.62 -13.07 -5.61
CA PHE A 51 -2.97 -13.62 -5.61
C PHE A 51 -3.95 -12.70 -6.31
N GLY A 52 -4.79 -13.27 -7.19
CA GLY A 52 -5.66 -12.50 -8.08
C GLY A 52 -4.93 -12.01 -9.35
N ALA A 53 -3.87 -12.71 -9.75
CA ALA A 53 -3.05 -12.39 -10.91
C ALA A 53 -3.83 -12.25 -12.22
N THR A 54 -4.96 -12.94 -12.36
CA THR A 54 -5.85 -12.87 -13.55
C THR A 54 -6.73 -11.64 -13.59
N GLY A 55 -6.83 -10.89 -12.48
CA GLY A 55 -7.56 -9.62 -12.41
C GLY A 55 -6.85 -8.52 -13.18
N TYR A 56 -7.59 -7.45 -13.53
CA TYR A 56 -7.03 -6.36 -14.33
C TYR A 56 -5.79 -5.74 -13.67
N THR A 57 -5.85 -5.33 -12.41
CA THR A 57 -4.69 -4.81 -11.67
C THR A 57 -3.64 -5.88 -11.43
N GLY A 58 -4.05 -7.13 -11.16
CA GLY A 58 -3.13 -8.25 -10.91
C GLY A 58 -2.15 -8.49 -12.05
N GLN A 59 -2.58 -8.32 -13.30
CA GLN A 59 -1.69 -8.45 -14.47
C GLN A 59 -0.55 -7.43 -14.45
N PHE A 60 -0.83 -6.16 -14.12
CA PHE A 60 0.20 -5.14 -13.99
C PHE A 60 1.15 -5.42 -12.81
N VAL A 61 0.63 -5.96 -11.70
CA VAL A 61 1.45 -6.39 -10.57
C VAL A 61 2.37 -7.54 -10.96
N VAL A 62 1.90 -8.53 -11.72
CA VAL A 62 2.75 -9.62 -12.26
C VAL A 62 3.88 -9.08 -13.11
N GLU A 63 3.60 -8.14 -14.01
CA GLU A 63 4.63 -7.49 -14.83
C GLU A 63 5.64 -6.71 -13.99
N GLU A 64 5.18 -6.02 -12.94
CA GLU A 64 6.08 -5.26 -12.07
C GLU A 64 6.95 -6.16 -11.19
N VAL A 65 6.42 -7.30 -10.69
CA VAL A 65 7.23 -8.33 -10.01
C VAL A 65 8.29 -8.88 -10.95
N ALA A 66 7.94 -9.15 -12.21
CA ALA A 66 8.89 -9.63 -13.22
C ALA A 66 10.03 -8.62 -13.46
N ARG A 67 9.70 -7.33 -13.62
CA ARG A 67 10.70 -6.26 -13.78
C ARG A 67 11.59 -6.12 -12.54
N THR A 68 11.00 -6.19 -11.34
CA THR A 68 11.72 -6.13 -10.07
C THR A 68 12.66 -7.32 -9.90
N ALA A 69 12.22 -8.53 -10.21
CA ALA A 69 13.04 -9.73 -10.18
C ALA A 69 14.24 -9.64 -11.13
N GLN A 70 14.02 -9.11 -12.34
CA GLN A 70 15.10 -8.87 -13.30
C GLN A 70 16.08 -7.81 -12.83
N GLN A 71 15.59 -6.70 -12.22
CA GLN A 71 16.44 -5.67 -11.66
C GLN A 71 17.31 -6.21 -10.52
N GLU A 72 16.74 -6.96 -9.57
CA GLU A 72 17.52 -7.57 -8.48
C GLU A 72 18.58 -8.55 -9.02
N ARG A 73 18.23 -9.36 -10.04
CA ARG A 73 19.18 -10.28 -10.70
C ARG A 73 20.34 -9.51 -11.36
N SER A 74 20.05 -8.40 -12.06
CA SER A 74 21.08 -7.57 -12.69
C SER A 74 22.01 -6.87 -11.68
N GLN A 75 21.53 -6.64 -10.48
CA GLN A 75 22.30 -6.10 -9.35
C GLN A 75 23.06 -7.16 -8.55
N GLY A 76 23.07 -8.42 -8.99
CA GLY A 76 23.74 -9.53 -8.30
C GLY A 76 23.11 -9.91 -6.95
N LYS A 77 21.87 -9.47 -6.68
CA LYS A 77 21.14 -9.86 -5.47
C LYS A 77 20.63 -11.30 -5.56
N VAL A 78 20.25 -11.87 -4.43
CA VAL A 78 19.64 -13.19 -4.37
C VAL A 78 18.39 -13.23 -5.27
N PRO A 79 18.31 -14.16 -6.25
CA PRO A 79 17.18 -14.27 -7.15
C PRO A 79 15.85 -14.36 -6.39
N LEU A 80 14.86 -13.61 -6.85
CA LEU A 80 13.52 -13.63 -6.28
C LEU A 80 12.78 -14.89 -6.72
N SER A 81 12.33 -15.68 -5.74
CA SER A 81 11.48 -16.85 -5.96
C SER A 81 10.02 -16.41 -5.84
N TRP A 82 9.22 -16.55 -6.89
CA TRP A 82 7.85 -16.06 -6.86
C TRP A 82 6.87 -16.91 -7.67
N ALA A 83 5.60 -16.76 -7.34
CA ALA A 83 4.50 -17.44 -7.99
C ALA A 83 3.31 -16.50 -8.22
N ILE A 84 2.44 -16.88 -9.15
CA ILE A 84 1.14 -16.26 -9.34
C ILE A 84 0.03 -17.21 -8.90
N ALA A 85 -1.05 -16.64 -8.32
CA ALA A 85 -2.12 -17.45 -7.76
C ALA A 85 -3.50 -17.01 -8.26
N GLY A 86 -4.40 -17.98 -8.40
CA GLY A 86 -5.78 -17.80 -8.86
C GLY A 86 -6.51 -19.12 -9.07
N ARG A 87 -7.77 -19.05 -9.50
CA ARG A 87 -8.68 -20.21 -9.57
C ARG A 87 -8.48 -21.14 -10.78
N SER A 88 -7.79 -20.67 -11.81
CA SER A 88 -7.70 -21.38 -13.10
C SER A 88 -6.27 -21.37 -13.61
N GLU A 89 -5.66 -22.53 -13.64
CA GLU A 89 -4.30 -22.73 -14.14
C GLU A 89 -4.13 -22.19 -15.57
N LYS A 90 -5.09 -22.50 -16.47
CA LYS A 90 -5.07 -21.99 -17.84
C LYS A 90 -5.00 -20.46 -17.90
N LYS A 91 -5.84 -19.76 -17.11
CA LYS A 91 -5.82 -18.29 -17.07
C LYS A 91 -4.53 -17.76 -16.47
N LEU A 92 -3.92 -18.44 -15.51
CA LEU A 92 -2.61 -18.08 -14.96
C LEU A 92 -1.52 -18.20 -16.04
N GLN A 93 -1.52 -19.25 -16.82
CA GLN A 93 -0.60 -19.42 -17.96
C GLN A 93 -0.80 -18.33 -19.02
N ASP A 94 -2.05 -17.97 -19.34
CA ASP A 94 -2.37 -16.85 -20.24
C ASP A 94 -1.80 -15.51 -19.72
N VAL A 95 -1.85 -15.29 -18.39
CA VAL A 95 -1.26 -14.09 -17.75
C VAL A 95 0.26 -14.09 -17.92
N LEU A 96 0.95 -15.22 -17.68
CA LEU A 96 2.42 -15.29 -17.88
C LEU A 96 2.80 -15.06 -19.34
N THR A 97 2.02 -15.59 -20.28
CA THR A 97 2.23 -15.38 -21.71
C THR A 97 2.10 -13.89 -22.06
N THR A 98 1.08 -13.21 -21.52
CA THR A 98 0.87 -11.78 -21.71
C THR A 98 1.99 -10.97 -21.06
N ALA A 99 2.35 -11.26 -19.82
CA ALA A 99 3.41 -10.59 -19.10
C ALA A 99 4.78 -10.76 -19.79
N LYS A 100 5.09 -11.93 -20.33
CA LYS A 100 6.29 -12.18 -21.16
C LYS A 100 6.32 -11.27 -22.39
N LYS A 101 5.18 -11.11 -23.06
CA LYS A 101 5.05 -10.21 -24.24
C LYS A 101 5.25 -8.74 -23.86
N GLU A 102 4.62 -8.30 -22.77
CA GLU A 102 4.64 -6.89 -22.34
C GLU A 102 5.98 -6.46 -21.72
N THR A 103 6.69 -7.40 -21.08
CA THR A 103 7.97 -7.11 -20.40
C THR A 103 9.19 -7.49 -21.23
N GLY A 104 9.06 -8.40 -22.19
CA GLY A 104 10.19 -9.00 -22.91
C GLY A 104 11.04 -9.95 -22.07
N LEU A 105 10.61 -10.32 -20.84
CA LEU A 105 11.36 -11.14 -19.89
C LEU A 105 10.95 -12.61 -19.96
N SER A 106 11.88 -13.53 -19.67
CA SER A 106 11.55 -14.95 -19.45
C SER A 106 10.86 -15.12 -18.09
N LEU A 107 9.74 -15.85 -18.07
CA LEU A 107 8.93 -16.13 -16.90
C LEU A 107 8.73 -17.64 -16.69
N GLU A 108 9.68 -18.47 -17.17
CA GLU A 108 9.59 -19.92 -17.13
C GLU A 108 9.74 -20.48 -15.70
N ASP A 109 10.45 -19.74 -14.83
CA ASP A 109 10.70 -20.13 -13.43
C ASP A 109 9.58 -19.66 -12.49
N VAL A 110 8.50 -19.04 -13.00
CA VAL A 110 7.40 -18.52 -12.18
C VAL A 110 6.45 -19.65 -11.78
N GLY A 111 6.26 -19.83 -10.47
CA GLY A 111 5.35 -20.85 -9.94
C GLY A 111 3.87 -20.53 -10.20
N LEU A 112 3.05 -21.59 -10.25
CA LEU A 112 1.60 -21.50 -10.30
C LEU A 112 1.01 -22.08 -9.02
N VAL A 113 0.08 -21.36 -8.39
CA VAL A 113 -0.62 -21.77 -7.17
C VAL A 113 -2.13 -21.66 -7.41
N LEU A 114 -2.85 -22.76 -7.22
CA LEU A 114 -4.32 -22.73 -7.29
C LEU A 114 -4.87 -22.31 -5.94
N ALA A 115 -5.67 -21.23 -5.94
CA ALA A 115 -6.32 -20.69 -4.75
C ALA A 115 -7.64 -20.00 -5.11
N ASP A 116 -8.67 -20.19 -4.27
CA ASP A 116 -9.99 -19.60 -4.42
C ASP A 116 -10.44 -18.99 -3.09
N VAL A 117 -10.98 -17.77 -3.12
CA VAL A 117 -11.50 -17.07 -1.93
C VAL A 117 -12.68 -17.80 -1.26
N SER A 118 -13.36 -18.69 -1.98
CA SER A 118 -14.43 -19.53 -1.44
C SER A 118 -13.93 -20.84 -0.82
N ASP A 119 -12.65 -21.17 -0.95
CA ASP A 119 -12.00 -22.38 -0.40
C ASP A 119 -10.88 -22.00 0.55
N GLN A 120 -11.19 -21.94 1.85
CA GLN A 120 -10.22 -21.61 2.90
C GLN A 120 -9.01 -22.55 2.93
N LYS A 121 -9.17 -23.82 2.56
CA LYS A 121 -8.07 -24.77 2.50
C LYS A 121 -7.06 -24.35 1.44
N SER A 122 -7.51 -23.99 0.24
CA SER A 122 -6.63 -23.53 -0.85
C SER A 122 -5.91 -22.23 -0.48
N LEU A 123 -6.57 -21.32 0.25
CA LEU A 123 -5.95 -20.08 0.75
C LEU A 123 -4.87 -20.38 1.80
N ASN A 124 -5.12 -21.31 2.71
CA ASN A 124 -4.15 -21.73 3.72
C ASN A 124 -2.92 -22.39 3.05
N GLU A 125 -3.13 -23.25 2.05
CA GLU A 125 -2.03 -23.86 1.29
C GLU A 125 -1.20 -22.82 0.51
N MET A 126 -1.86 -21.80 -0.08
CA MET A 126 -1.19 -20.68 -0.73
C MET A 126 -0.36 -19.86 0.28
N ALA A 127 -0.95 -19.49 1.40
CA ALA A 127 -0.27 -18.72 2.44
C ALA A 127 0.90 -19.48 3.05
N ALA A 128 0.75 -20.79 3.29
CA ALA A 128 1.82 -21.65 3.79
C ALA A 128 3.03 -21.74 2.83
N LYS A 129 2.80 -21.54 1.53
CA LYS A 129 3.84 -21.52 0.50
C LYS A 129 4.43 -20.12 0.24
N SER A 130 4.02 -19.10 1.00
CA SER A 130 4.37 -17.68 0.73
C SER A 130 5.11 -17.05 1.89
N ASN A 131 6.15 -16.24 1.62
CA ASN A 131 6.70 -15.30 2.60
C ASN A 131 5.87 -14.01 2.64
N VAL A 132 5.46 -13.50 1.44
CA VAL A 132 4.57 -12.36 1.31
C VAL A 132 3.50 -12.65 0.25
N VAL A 133 2.24 -12.51 0.61
CA VAL A 133 1.10 -12.56 -0.33
C VAL A 133 0.78 -11.14 -0.79
N ILE A 134 0.82 -10.90 -2.09
CA ILE A 134 0.38 -9.68 -2.76
C ILE A 134 -1.06 -9.91 -3.21
N ASN A 135 -2.03 -9.38 -2.47
CA ASN A 135 -3.45 -9.66 -2.69
C ASN A 135 -4.11 -8.61 -3.59
N CYS A 136 -4.43 -8.98 -4.82
CA CYS A 136 -5.15 -8.18 -5.82
C CYS A 136 -6.63 -8.55 -5.94
N VAL A 137 -7.19 -9.36 -5.04
CA VAL A 137 -8.57 -9.83 -5.12
C VAL A 137 -9.50 -8.88 -4.36
N GLY A 138 -10.20 -8.04 -5.08
CA GLY A 138 -11.26 -7.16 -4.57
C GLY A 138 -12.64 -7.51 -5.15
N PRO A 139 -13.73 -6.89 -4.66
CA PRO A 139 -13.80 -5.98 -3.51
C PRO A 139 -13.42 -6.64 -2.18
N TYR A 140 -12.62 -5.94 -1.38
CA TYR A 140 -12.03 -6.51 -0.16
C TYR A 140 -13.05 -6.74 0.96
N GLN A 141 -14.13 -5.95 1.03
CA GLN A 141 -15.24 -6.19 1.96
C GLN A 141 -15.93 -7.54 1.71
N LEU A 142 -15.81 -8.11 0.50
CA LEU A 142 -16.42 -9.38 0.14
C LEU A 142 -15.41 -10.55 0.22
N TYR A 143 -14.16 -10.32 -0.15
CA TYR A 143 -13.20 -11.38 -0.42
C TYR A 143 -11.88 -11.27 0.36
N GLY A 144 -11.63 -10.15 1.07
CA GLY A 144 -10.34 -9.88 1.69
C GLY A 144 -10.11 -10.64 2.99
N GLU A 145 -11.13 -10.78 3.84
CA GLU A 145 -10.98 -11.37 5.18
C GLU A 145 -10.44 -12.80 5.16
N PRO A 146 -10.93 -13.76 4.32
CA PRO A 146 -10.39 -15.12 4.27
C PRO A 146 -8.91 -15.17 3.91
N VAL A 147 -8.42 -14.23 3.09
CA VAL A 147 -7.02 -14.15 2.69
C VAL A 147 -6.16 -13.64 3.86
N VAL A 148 -6.60 -12.60 4.56
CA VAL A 148 -5.92 -12.08 5.76
C VAL A 148 -5.84 -13.18 6.83
N GLN A 149 -6.94 -13.89 7.09
CA GLN A 149 -6.98 -15.01 8.02
C GLN A 149 -5.94 -16.07 7.65
N ALA A 150 -5.94 -16.53 6.39
CA ALA A 150 -4.98 -17.53 5.91
C ALA A 150 -3.52 -17.08 6.11
N CYS A 151 -3.22 -15.80 5.82
CA CYS A 151 -1.88 -15.25 6.01
C CYS A 151 -1.46 -15.25 7.48
N VAL A 152 -2.32 -14.80 8.38
CA VAL A 152 -2.03 -14.77 9.83
C VAL A 152 -1.84 -16.17 10.39
N GLU A 153 -2.73 -17.12 10.05
CA GLU A 153 -2.68 -18.51 10.54
C GLU A 153 -1.47 -19.29 10.02
N ASN A 154 -0.97 -18.98 8.83
CA ASN A 154 0.14 -19.70 8.19
C ASN A 154 1.48 -18.92 8.21
N GLY A 155 1.55 -17.79 8.92
CA GLY A 155 2.79 -17.04 9.09
C GLY A 155 3.29 -16.36 7.81
N ALA A 156 2.40 -15.99 6.90
CA ALA A 156 2.70 -15.19 5.71
C ALA A 156 2.44 -13.70 5.98
N ASN A 157 3.30 -12.83 5.46
CA ASN A 157 2.99 -11.41 5.40
C ASN A 157 1.99 -11.13 4.26
N HIS A 158 1.29 -10.01 4.32
CA HIS A 158 0.26 -9.66 3.36
C HIS A 158 0.33 -8.17 3.02
N VAL A 159 0.18 -7.84 1.73
CA VAL A 159 -0.05 -6.49 1.24
C VAL A 159 -1.26 -6.47 0.31
N ASP A 160 -2.06 -5.42 0.36
CA ASP A 160 -3.21 -5.23 -0.53
C ASP A 160 -3.34 -3.76 -0.97
N ILE A 161 -4.28 -3.50 -1.87
CA ILE A 161 -4.59 -2.16 -2.39
C ILE A 161 -5.98 -1.69 -1.99
N SER A 162 -6.48 -2.13 -0.84
CA SER A 162 -7.81 -1.76 -0.38
C SER A 162 -7.91 -0.28 -0.04
N GLY A 163 -8.88 0.43 -0.64
CA GLY A 163 -9.37 1.74 -0.19
C GLY A 163 -10.64 1.62 0.67
N GLU A 164 -11.01 0.42 1.12
CA GLU A 164 -12.27 0.11 1.77
C GLU A 164 -12.14 0.21 3.29
N THR A 165 -12.44 1.38 3.86
CA THR A 165 -12.28 1.69 5.29
C THR A 165 -12.87 0.62 6.20
N LEU A 166 -14.08 0.15 5.91
CA LEU A 166 -14.73 -0.89 6.72
C LEU A 166 -13.90 -2.18 6.77
N PHE A 167 -13.36 -2.61 5.63
CA PHE A 167 -12.49 -3.79 5.57
C PHE A 167 -11.22 -3.58 6.40
N MET A 168 -10.49 -2.50 6.14
CA MET A 168 -9.21 -2.23 6.80
C MET A 168 -9.34 -2.14 8.32
N GLU A 169 -10.34 -1.40 8.81
CA GLU A 169 -10.57 -1.24 10.25
C GLU A 169 -11.10 -2.54 10.89
N SER A 170 -11.93 -3.33 10.18
CA SER A 170 -12.37 -4.65 10.66
C SER A 170 -11.21 -5.64 10.76
N MET A 171 -10.29 -5.65 9.78
CA MET A 171 -9.11 -6.51 9.84
C MET A 171 -8.20 -6.14 11.01
N GLN A 172 -8.00 -4.85 11.26
CA GLN A 172 -7.23 -4.38 12.41
C GLN A 172 -7.89 -4.82 13.73
N LEU A 173 -9.21 -4.66 13.86
CA LEU A 173 -9.94 -5.05 15.06
C LEU A 173 -9.85 -6.57 15.33
N LYS A 174 -10.02 -7.38 14.29
CA LYS A 174 -10.11 -8.84 14.43
C LYS A 174 -8.73 -9.52 14.50
N TYR A 175 -7.78 -9.08 13.72
CA TYR A 175 -6.55 -9.84 13.46
C TYR A 175 -5.27 -9.18 13.98
N ASN A 176 -5.29 -7.92 14.47
CA ASN A 176 -4.06 -7.23 14.86
C ASN A 176 -3.24 -8.02 15.89
N LYS A 177 -3.88 -8.44 17.00
CA LYS A 177 -3.21 -9.21 18.09
C LYS A 177 -2.68 -10.57 17.61
N ALA A 178 -3.42 -11.24 16.72
CA ALA A 178 -3.00 -12.52 16.17
C ALA A 178 -1.80 -12.34 15.20
N ALA A 179 -1.82 -11.30 14.38
CA ALA A 179 -0.73 -10.96 13.47
C ALA A 179 0.54 -10.55 14.24
N GLU A 180 0.42 -9.75 15.31
CA GLU A 180 1.53 -9.43 16.22
C GLU A 180 2.13 -10.70 16.85
N LYS A 181 1.29 -11.59 17.36
CA LYS A 181 1.73 -12.88 17.94
C LYS A 181 2.43 -13.77 16.91
N ALA A 182 1.96 -13.78 15.67
CA ALA A 182 2.57 -14.52 14.57
C ALA A 182 3.82 -13.85 13.99
N GLY A 183 4.12 -12.59 14.36
CA GLY A 183 5.23 -11.80 13.82
C GLY A 183 5.09 -11.50 12.33
N VAL A 184 3.84 -11.37 11.84
CA VAL A 184 3.54 -11.08 10.43
C VAL A 184 2.99 -9.66 10.26
N HIS A 185 3.31 -9.06 9.10
CA HIS A 185 2.83 -7.74 8.71
C HIS A 185 1.67 -7.90 7.74
N ILE A 186 0.51 -7.38 8.12
CA ILE A 186 -0.68 -7.28 7.28
C ILE A 186 -0.86 -5.80 6.94
N VAL A 187 -0.35 -5.38 5.78
CA VAL A 187 -0.35 -3.97 5.40
C VAL A 187 -1.41 -3.73 4.35
N ASN A 188 -2.46 -3.03 4.75
CA ASN A 188 -3.53 -2.63 3.84
C ASN A 188 -3.17 -1.34 3.10
N ALA A 189 -3.88 -1.06 2.00
CA ALA A 189 -3.81 0.21 1.29
C ALA A 189 -2.42 0.54 0.72
N CYS A 190 -1.75 -0.45 0.12
CA CYS A 190 -0.43 -0.29 -0.50
C CYS A 190 -0.51 0.19 -1.96
N GLY A 191 -1.51 0.99 -2.33
CA GLY A 191 -1.72 1.54 -3.67
C GLY A 191 -1.76 3.05 -3.70
N TYR A 192 -2.17 3.58 -4.86
CA TYR A 192 -2.21 5.01 -5.15
C TYR A 192 -3.13 5.79 -4.18
N ASP A 193 -4.28 5.23 -3.82
CA ASP A 193 -5.25 5.92 -2.94
C ASP A 193 -4.79 6.00 -1.47
N SER A 194 -3.53 5.74 -1.16
CA SER A 194 -3.04 5.83 0.22
C SER A 194 -1.54 6.09 0.35
N ILE A 195 -0.68 5.38 -0.40
CA ILE A 195 0.78 5.53 -0.24
C ILE A 195 1.26 6.97 -0.49
N PRO A 196 0.85 7.68 -1.55
CA PRO A 196 1.26 9.07 -1.75
C PRO A 196 0.85 10.01 -0.62
N ALA A 197 -0.32 9.77 -0.01
CA ALA A 197 -0.79 10.54 1.14
C ALA A 197 0.02 10.22 2.40
N ASP A 198 0.04 8.96 2.80
CA ASP A 198 0.55 8.51 4.09
C ASP A 198 2.09 8.59 4.16
N LEU A 199 2.80 8.04 3.16
CA LEU A 199 4.25 8.14 3.08
C LEU A 199 4.73 9.52 2.63
N GLY A 200 3.94 10.27 1.86
CA GLY A 200 4.25 11.65 1.52
C GLY A 200 4.27 12.55 2.76
N ILE A 201 3.32 12.40 3.70
CA ILE A 201 3.34 13.08 4.99
C ILE A 201 4.55 12.63 5.82
N ARG A 202 4.91 11.34 5.82
CA ARG A 202 6.13 10.87 6.51
C ARG A 202 7.39 11.47 5.91
N HIS A 203 7.47 11.56 4.58
CA HIS A 203 8.58 12.23 3.89
C HIS A 203 8.63 13.73 4.26
N MET A 204 7.48 14.39 4.31
CA MET A 204 7.36 15.79 4.73
C MET A 204 7.88 16.00 6.15
N ILE A 205 7.44 15.19 7.13
CA ILE A 205 7.86 15.29 8.55
C ILE A 205 9.38 15.11 8.69
N ARG A 206 9.99 14.20 7.91
CA ARG A 206 11.44 13.97 7.94
C ARG A 206 12.27 15.16 7.42
N ASN A 207 11.67 15.94 6.51
CA ASN A 207 12.33 17.07 5.85
C ASN A 207 11.90 18.44 6.40
N PHE A 208 10.95 18.50 7.34
CA PHE A 208 10.53 19.71 8.00
C PHE A 208 11.30 19.89 9.32
N LYS A 209 11.98 21.01 9.47
CA LYS A 209 12.87 21.25 10.65
C LYS A 209 12.10 21.37 11.95
N GLY A 210 10.89 21.93 11.89
CA GLY A 210 10.04 22.15 13.04
C GLY A 210 9.01 21.05 13.29
N GLU A 211 7.78 21.45 13.61
CA GLU A 211 6.67 20.54 13.87
C GLU A 211 5.44 20.93 13.04
N LEU A 212 4.85 19.95 12.34
CA LEU A 212 3.69 20.16 11.49
C LEU A 212 2.39 20.24 12.31
N ASN A 213 1.51 21.20 11.96
CA ASN A 213 0.15 21.32 12.46
C ASN A 213 -0.88 20.72 11.50
N SER A 214 -0.67 20.92 10.20
CA SER A 214 -1.66 20.54 9.19
C SER A 214 -1.04 20.27 7.82
N VAL A 215 -1.73 19.46 7.01
CA VAL A 215 -1.39 19.18 5.61
C VAL A 215 -2.65 19.30 4.75
N GLU A 216 -2.58 20.10 3.70
CA GLU A 216 -3.56 20.13 2.61
C GLU A 216 -2.98 19.38 1.40
N MET A 217 -3.69 18.37 0.90
CA MET A 217 -3.25 17.55 -0.22
C MET A 217 -4.12 17.79 -1.46
N PHE A 218 -3.46 18.00 -2.60
CA PHE A 218 -4.10 18.19 -3.91
C PHE A 218 -3.67 17.08 -4.85
N VAL A 219 -4.64 16.33 -5.35
CA VAL A 219 -4.43 15.23 -6.29
C VAL A 219 -4.75 15.71 -7.71
N GLN A 220 -3.86 15.42 -8.65
CA GLN A 220 -4.03 15.75 -10.05
C GLN A 220 -3.56 14.60 -10.95
N THR A 221 -4.32 14.34 -12.01
CA THR A 221 -3.88 13.49 -13.14
C THR A 221 -3.67 14.35 -14.39
N SER A 222 -2.77 13.93 -15.26
CA SER A 222 -2.46 14.61 -16.51
C SER A 222 -2.06 13.60 -17.59
N GLY A 223 -2.17 13.98 -18.87
CA GLY A 223 -1.76 13.14 -20.01
C GLY A 223 -2.74 12.03 -20.38
N GLY A 224 -3.88 11.92 -19.70
CA GLY A 224 -4.92 10.93 -20.03
C GLY A 224 -5.64 11.24 -21.34
N SER A 225 -6.18 10.21 -21.98
CA SER A 225 -7.06 10.32 -23.15
C SER A 225 -8.50 9.99 -22.77
N SER A 226 -9.47 10.28 -23.63
CA SER A 226 -10.88 9.89 -23.45
C SER A 226 -11.09 8.37 -23.39
N LYS A 227 -10.06 7.57 -23.69
CA LYS A 227 -10.05 6.11 -23.62
C LYS A 227 -9.48 5.56 -22.29
N SER A 228 -9.05 6.42 -21.38
CA SER A 228 -8.51 6.06 -20.06
C SER A 228 -9.66 5.77 -19.09
N ALA A 229 -10.44 4.72 -19.38
CA ALA A 229 -11.51 4.24 -18.50
C ALA A 229 -10.91 3.60 -17.23
N ILE A 230 -11.70 3.58 -16.17
CA ILE A 230 -11.35 2.88 -14.91
C ILE A 230 -12.02 1.48 -14.93
N HIS A 231 -11.31 0.47 -14.46
CA HIS A 231 -11.87 -0.88 -14.35
C HIS A 231 -13.01 -0.93 -13.31
N THR A 232 -14.06 -1.71 -13.59
CA THR A 232 -15.25 -1.81 -12.74
C THR A 232 -14.97 -2.29 -11.32
N GLY A 233 -13.88 -3.00 -11.05
CA GLY A 233 -13.49 -3.38 -9.70
C GLY A 233 -13.35 -2.19 -8.75
N THR A 234 -12.76 -1.08 -9.21
CA THR A 234 -12.66 0.18 -8.43
C THR A 234 -14.04 0.77 -8.15
N MET A 235 -14.94 0.75 -9.16
CA MET A 235 -16.32 1.22 -9.00
C MET A 235 -17.08 0.38 -7.97
N GLU A 236 -16.94 -0.94 -8.04
CA GLU A 236 -17.61 -1.87 -7.12
C GLU A 236 -17.15 -1.65 -5.68
N SER A 237 -15.83 -1.51 -5.44
CA SER A 237 -15.27 -1.17 -4.13
C SER A 237 -15.81 0.18 -3.64
N ALA A 238 -15.78 1.23 -4.45
CA ALA A 238 -16.29 2.55 -4.09
C ALA A 238 -17.80 2.53 -3.76
N ALA A 239 -18.60 1.80 -4.54
CA ALA A 239 -20.03 1.65 -4.28
C ALA A 239 -20.30 0.90 -2.97
N LEU A 240 -19.51 -0.11 -2.62
CA LEU A 240 -19.62 -0.84 -1.35
C LEU A 240 -19.19 0.02 -0.16
N VAL A 241 -18.18 0.87 -0.30
CA VAL A 241 -17.79 1.84 0.72
C VAL A 241 -18.98 2.75 1.06
N ILE A 242 -19.65 3.30 0.05
CA ILE A 242 -20.83 4.15 0.24
C ILE A 242 -21.99 3.36 0.88
N ALA A 243 -22.27 2.15 0.39
CA ALA A 243 -23.36 1.31 0.88
C ALA A 243 -23.21 0.93 2.36
N ASN A 244 -21.98 0.67 2.80
CA ASN A 244 -21.67 0.18 4.14
C ASN A 244 -21.15 1.27 5.11
N ARG A 245 -21.15 2.55 4.72
CA ARG A 245 -20.60 3.66 5.50
C ARG A 245 -21.12 3.76 6.94
N SER A 246 -22.36 3.38 7.17
CA SER A 246 -22.97 3.41 8.50
C SER A 246 -22.35 2.42 9.49
N LYS A 247 -21.73 1.34 9.00
CA LYS A 247 -21.09 0.30 9.83
C LYS A 247 -19.73 0.75 10.39
N VAL A 248 -19.04 1.65 9.69
CA VAL A 248 -17.70 2.13 10.06
C VAL A 248 -17.68 2.75 11.46
N GLY A 249 -18.72 3.53 11.82
CA GLY A 249 -18.77 4.20 13.12
C GLY A 249 -18.81 3.24 14.32
N ALA A 250 -19.38 2.05 14.17
CA ALA A 250 -19.38 1.03 15.23
C ALA A 250 -17.97 0.43 15.43
N ILE A 251 -17.33 0.04 14.32
CA ILE A 251 -15.96 -0.51 14.34
C ILE A 251 -14.97 0.52 14.93
N ARG A 252 -15.07 1.79 14.54
CA ARG A 252 -14.20 2.85 15.08
C ARG A 252 -14.33 3.08 16.57
N ARG A 253 -15.54 3.02 17.12
CA ARG A 253 -15.72 3.16 18.57
C ARG A 253 -15.06 2.04 19.35
N GLU A 254 -15.07 0.83 18.80
CA GLU A 254 -14.42 -0.33 19.42
C GLU A 254 -12.90 -0.29 19.25
N LEU A 255 -12.44 0.02 18.04
CA LEU A 255 -11.01 0.06 17.68
C LEU A 255 -10.28 1.25 18.33
N PHE A 256 -10.97 2.41 18.46
CA PHE A 256 -10.41 3.67 18.93
C PHE A 256 -11.27 4.30 20.04
N PRO A 257 -11.29 3.72 21.25
CA PRO A 257 -12.14 4.21 22.35
C PRO A 257 -11.73 5.60 22.84
N THR A 258 -10.45 5.94 22.78
CA THR A 258 -9.93 7.25 23.19
C THR A 258 -9.83 8.19 21.99
N PRO A 259 -10.47 9.39 22.02
CA PRO A 259 -10.32 10.36 20.93
C PRO A 259 -8.89 10.91 20.88
N LEU A 260 -8.44 11.27 19.68
CA LEU A 260 -7.19 12.02 19.52
C LEU A 260 -7.32 13.43 20.15
N PRO A 261 -6.22 14.00 20.65
CA PRO A 261 -6.23 15.36 21.20
C PRO A 261 -6.66 16.37 20.14
N LYS A 262 -7.44 17.35 20.55
CA LYS A 262 -7.92 18.41 19.66
C LYS A 262 -6.81 19.43 19.46
N PRO A 263 -6.50 19.83 18.21
CA PRO A 263 -5.50 20.84 17.96
C PRO A 263 -5.98 22.20 18.48
N LYS A 264 -5.08 23.00 19.08
CA LYS A 264 -5.34 24.38 19.48
C LYS A 264 -5.55 25.28 18.26
N TYR A 265 -4.65 25.19 17.28
CA TYR A 265 -4.73 25.92 16.01
C TYR A 265 -5.42 25.07 14.96
N LYS A 266 -6.74 25.20 14.91
CA LYS A 266 -7.58 24.45 13.97
C LYS A 266 -7.50 25.05 12.58
N VAL A 267 -7.30 24.18 11.59
CA VAL A 267 -7.48 24.54 10.19
C VAL A 267 -8.97 24.71 9.90
N ALA A 268 -9.33 25.81 9.26
CA ALA A 268 -10.70 26.03 8.83
C ALA A 268 -11.14 24.91 7.87
N LYS A 269 -12.33 24.33 8.15
CA LYS A 269 -12.93 23.39 7.20
C LYS A 269 -13.26 24.12 5.92
N LYS A 270 -12.69 23.64 4.82
CA LYS A 270 -13.01 24.14 3.48
C LYS A 270 -14.36 23.56 3.03
N GLY A 271 -15.07 24.31 2.18
CA GLY A 271 -16.28 23.80 1.52
C GLY A 271 -15.97 22.66 0.56
N PHE A 272 -17.02 22.05 0.01
CA PHE A 272 -16.86 21.00 -1.01
C PHE A 272 -16.04 21.45 -2.21
N LEU A 273 -16.09 22.73 -2.55
CA LEU A 273 -15.35 23.37 -3.62
C LEU A 273 -14.77 24.67 -3.10
N TYR A 274 -13.46 24.86 -3.18
CA TYR A 274 -12.81 26.10 -2.80
C TYR A 274 -11.60 26.39 -3.71
N LYS A 275 -11.14 27.64 -3.72
CA LYS A 275 -9.92 28.05 -4.41
C LYS A 275 -8.79 28.15 -3.39
N ASN A 276 -7.69 27.42 -3.65
CA ASN A 276 -6.48 27.59 -2.87
C ASN A 276 -5.69 28.78 -3.42
N ASP A 277 -5.49 29.82 -2.62
CA ASP A 277 -4.87 31.08 -3.06
C ASP A 277 -3.36 30.92 -3.30
N THR A 278 -2.68 30.05 -2.55
CA THR A 278 -1.24 29.80 -2.69
C THR A 278 -0.92 29.11 -4.01
N LEU A 279 -1.72 28.13 -4.42
CA LEU A 279 -1.50 27.37 -5.64
C LEU A 279 -2.34 27.88 -6.84
N GLY A 280 -3.32 28.75 -6.60
CA GLY A 280 -4.25 29.24 -7.62
C GLY A 280 -5.22 28.18 -8.17
N TYR A 281 -5.39 27.05 -7.47
CA TYR A 281 -6.21 25.94 -7.94
C TYR A 281 -7.58 25.92 -7.32
N TRP A 282 -8.57 25.39 -8.07
CA TRP A 282 -9.81 24.92 -7.49
C TRP A 282 -9.62 23.50 -6.95
N GLY A 283 -10.12 23.26 -5.73
CA GLY A 283 -10.11 21.95 -5.08
C GLY A 283 -11.51 21.45 -4.79
N VAL A 284 -11.82 20.21 -5.17
CA VAL A 284 -13.02 19.49 -4.75
C VAL A 284 -12.64 18.55 -3.61
N SER A 285 -13.31 18.67 -2.46
CA SER A 285 -13.06 17.81 -1.30
C SER A 285 -13.36 16.34 -1.63
N PHE A 286 -12.38 15.48 -1.42
CA PHE A 286 -12.45 14.04 -1.69
C PHE A 286 -11.64 13.25 -0.66
N PRO A 287 -12.19 12.96 0.52
CA PRO A 287 -11.45 12.44 1.67
C PRO A 287 -11.19 10.91 1.62
N SER A 288 -10.75 10.38 0.47
CA SER A 288 -10.51 8.93 0.29
C SER A 288 -9.38 8.39 1.18
N ASP A 289 -8.30 9.17 1.34
CA ASP A 289 -7.09 8.74 2.04
C ASP A 289 -7.09 9.09 3.53
N GLU A 290 -8.03 9.94 3.96
CA GLU A 290 -8.13 10.38 5.37
C GLU A 290 -8.16 9.20 6.36
N PRO A 291 -8.90 8.10 6.13
CA PRO A 291 -8.93 6.98 7.07
C PRO A 291 -7.57 6.33 7.29
N VAL A 292 -6.74 6.24 6.25
CA VAL A 292 -5.39 5.67 6.33
C VAL A 292 -4.46 6.63 7.08
N VAL A 293 -4.45 7.90 6.69
CA VAL A 293 -3.63 8.94 7.34
C VAL A 293 -3.97 9.04 8.83
N TYR A 294 -5.26 9.09 9.20
CA TYR A 294 -5.65 9.16 10.61
C TYR A 294 -5.31 7.91 11.42
N ARG A 295 -5.34 6.71 10.82
CA ARG A 295 -4.88 5.48 11.50
C ARG A 295 -3.39 5.55 11.78
N THR A 296 -2.59 6.02 10.82
CA THR A 296 -1.15 6.26 11.01
C THR A 296 -0.89 7.29 12.10
N GLN A 297 -1.59 8.44 12.08
CA GLN A 297 -1.47 9.49 13.09
C GLN A 297 -1.81 8.98 14.49
N ARG A 298 -2.89 8.20 14.61
CA ARG A 298 -3.31 7.61 15.88
C ARG A 298 -2.25 6.66 16.44
N TYR A 299 -1.77 5.72 15.65
CA TYR A 299 -0.72 4.81 16.08
C TYR A 299 0.53 5.56 16.56
N ARG A 300 0.96 6.57 15.82
CA ARG A 300 2.15 7.34 16.17
C ARG A 300 1.94 8.21 17.41
N HIS A 301 0.74 8.72 17.60
CA HIS A 301 0.40 9.43 18.83
C HIS A 301 0.40 8.48 20.04
N GLU A 302 -0.28 7.34 19.95
CA GLU A 302 -0.42 6.39 21.06
C GLU A 302 0.90 5.69 21.42
N MET A 303 1.74 5.37 20.42
CA MET A 303 2.97 4.61 20.61
C MET A 303 4.22 5.47 20.75
N LEU A 304 4.25 6.66 20.17
CA LEU A 304 5.44 7.50 20.07
C LEU A 304 5.21 8.91 20.63
N GLY A 305 4.02 9.25 21.11
CA GLY A 305 3.68 10.57 21.63
C GLY A 305 3.68 11.69 20.57
N GLU A 306 3.72 11.35 19.26
CA GLU A 306 3.71 12.36 18.21
C GLU A 306 2.40 13.15 18.20
N ARG A 307 2.48 14.44 17.92
CA ARG A 307 1.30 15.31 17.78
C ARG A 307 0.54 14.95 16.50
N PRO A 308 -0.79 14.69 16.56
CA PRO A 308 -1.59 14.44 15.36
C PRO A 308 -1.66 15.66 14.46
N ILE A 309 -1.51 15.42 13.15
CA ILE A 309 -1.57 16.44 12.10
C ILE A 309 -2.99 16.50 11.53
N GLN A 310 -3.52 17.71 11.34
CA GLN A 310 -4.80 17.91 10.66
C GLN A 310 -4.61 17.68 9.16
N PHE A 311 -5.44 16.84 8.54
CA PHE A 311 -5.31 16.47 7.14
C PHE A 311 -6.59 16.80 6.38
N GLN A 312 -6.45 17.38 5.18
CA GLN A 312 -7.55 17.62 4.23
C GLN A 312 -7.08 17.26 2.82
N GLN A 313 -7.95 16.59 2.06
CA GLN A 313 -7.65 16.13 0.70
C GLN A 313 -8.62 16.71 -0.31
N PHE A 314 -8.07 17.06 -1.49
CA PHE A 314 -8.80 17.67 -2.59
C PHE A 314 -8.35 17.12 -3.94
N ILE A 315 -9.30 16.98 -4.86
CA ILE A 315 -8.99 16.77 -6.29
C ILE A 315 -8.82 18.15 -6.93
N ARG A 316 -7.69 18.39 -7.54
CA ARG A 316 -7.42 19.62 -8.28
C ARG A 316 -8.28 19.71 -9.53
N MET A 317 -8.95 20.85 -9.70
CA MET A 317 -9.80 21.17 -10.85
C MET A 317 -9.25 22.35 -11.63
N PRO A 318 -9.31 22.32 -12.98
CA PRO A 318 -8.84 23.43 -13.82
C PRO A 318 -9.73 24.69 -13.71
N SER A 319 -11.00 24.53 -13.37
CA SER A 319 -11.92 25.65 -13.21
C SER A 319 -13.07 25.32 -12.24
N LEU A 320 -13.81 26.35 -11.86
CA LEU A 320 -15.04 26.24 -11.06
C LEU A 320 -16.07 25.30 -11.71
N LEU A 321 -16.25 25.42 -13.03
CA LEU A 321 -17.22 24.61 -13.79
C LEU A 321 -16.86 23.12 -13.70
N HIS A 322 -15.59 22.74 -13.91
CA HIS A 322 -15.15 21.36 -13.80
C HIS A 322 -15.34 20.82 -12.39
N GLY A 323 -15.09 21.65 -11.37
CA GLY A 323 -15.36 21.31 -9.98
C GLY A 323 -16.82 21.03 -9.70
N ALA A 324 -17.71 21.90 -10.20
CA ALA A 324 -19.16 21.71 -10.07
C ALA A 324 -19.66 20.44 -10.77
N MET A 325 -19.17 20.16 -11.98
CA MET A 325 -19.48 18.92 -12.72
C MET A 325 -19.03 17.66 -11.97
N LEU A 326 -17.83 17.68 -11.36
CA LEU A 326 -17.35 16.58 -10.56
C LEU A 326 -18.24 16.34 -9.33
N ILE A 327 -18.65 17.40 -8.62
CA ILE A 327 -19.55 17.29 -7.46
C ILE A 327 -20.89 16.69 -7.86
N ILE A 328 -21.47 17.12 -8.97
CA ILE A 328 -22.73 16.54 -9.51
C ILE A 328 -22.53 15.06 -9.82
N GLY A 329 -21.44 14.68 -10.48
CA GLY A 329 -21.11 13.28 -10.77
C GLY A 329 -20.93 12.44 -9.51
N MET A 330 -20.25 12.96 -8.48
CA MET A 330 -20.10 12.31 -7.20
C MET A 330 -21.44 12.14 -6.46
N ALA A 331 -22.32 13.15 -6.47
CA ALA A 331 -23.66 13.05 -5.89
C ALA A 331 -24.53 12.01 -6.62
N TYR A 332 -24.46 11.97 -7.94
CA TYR A 332 -25.13 10.95 -8.75
C TYR A 332 -24.62 9.55 -8.41
N PHE A 333 -23.30 9.33 -8.40
CA PHE A 333 -22.71 8.06 -8.04
C PHE A 333 -23.06 7.63 -6.59
N PHE A 334 -23.08 8.58 -5.65
CA PHE A 334 -23.51 8.35 -4.27
C PHE A 334 -24.95 7.86 -4.19
N LEU A 335 -25.88 8.48 -4.93
CA LEU A 335 -27.28 8.05 -4.99
C LEU A 335 -27.42 6.65 -5.56
N LEU A 336 -26.76 6.34 -6.69
CA LEU A 336 -26.79 5.01 -7.29
C LEU A 336 -26.23 3.94 -6.37
N SER A 337 -25.20 4.25 -5.60
CA SER A 337 -24.52 3.31 -4.69
C SER A 337 -25.27 3.08 -3.38
N SER A 338 -26.09 4.05 -2.94
CA SER A 338 -26.77 4.00 -1.64
C SER A 338 -27.87 2.96 -1.55
N PHE A 339 -28.59 2.68 -2.65
CA PHE A 339 -29.70 1.74 -2.67
C PHE A 339 -29.29 0.41 -3.36
N ALA A 340 -29.72 -0.72 -2.81
CA ALA A 340 -29.32 -2.04 -3.32
C ALA A 340 -29.73 -2.25 -4.80
N TRP A 341 -30.94 -1.83 -5.19
CA TRP A 341 -31.44 -2.05 -6.55
C TRP A 341 -30.71 -1.17 -7.58
N THR A 342 -30.42 0.11 -7.27
CA THR A 342 -29.65 0.98 -8.18
C THR A 342 -28.20 0.54 -8.27
N ARG A 343 -27.60 0.10 -7.16
CA ARG A 343 -26.24 -0.46 -7.13
C ARG A 343 -26.13 -1.73 -7.98
N ASN A 344 -27.13 -2.62 -7.94
CA ASN A 344 -27.17 -3.79 -8.81
C ASN A 344 -27.27 -3.41 -10.30
N LEU A 345 -28.03 -2.37 -10.63
CA LEU A 345 -28.05 -1.81 -11.98
C LEU A 345 -26.70 -1.23 -12.39
N LEU A 346 -26.03 -0.50 -11.50
CA LEU A 346 -24.70 0.05 -11.71
C LEU A 346 -23.68 -1.05 -12.02
N PHE A 347 -23.70 -2.16 -11.27
CA PHE A 347 -22.81 -3.30 -11.49
C PHE A 347 -23.12 -4.05 -12.80
N LYS A 348 -24.40 -4.07 -13.19
CA LYS A 348 -24.83 -4.73 -14.43
C LYS A 348 -24.53 -3.91 -15.70
N TYR A 349 -24.71 -2.58 -15.64
CA TYR A 349 -24.60 -1.66 -16.76
C TYR A 349 -23.65 -0.48 -16.47
N PRO A 350 -22.38 -0.75 -16.06
CA PRO A 350 -21.45 0.30 -15.65
C PRO A 350 -21.19 1.33 -16.76
N ASP A 351 -20.94 0.88 -17.97
CA ASP A 351 -20.58 1.74 -19.11
C ASP A 351 -21.66 2.78 -19.40
N ILE A 352 -22.93 2.39 -19.32
CA ILE A 352 -24.08 3.28 -19.59
C ILE A 352 -24.28 4.26 -18.45
N LEU A 353 -24.34 3.76 -17.20
CA LEU A 353 -24.66 4.57 -16.03
C LEU A 353 -23.51 5.49 -15.59
N THR A 354 -22.31 5.26 -16.09
CA THR A 354 -21.15 6.12 -15.80
C THR A 354 -20.60 6.83 -17.04
N ALA A 355 -21.38 6.87 -18.13
CA ALA A 355 -20.98 7.47 -19.40
C ALA A 355 -19.58 7.01 -19.87
N GLY A 356 -19.27 5.72 -19.70
CA GLY A 356 -18.00 5.12 -20.11
C GLY A 356 -16.81 5.40 -19.18
N LEU A 357 -17.01 6.07 -18.04
CA LEU A 357 -15.94 6.30 -17.05
C LEU A 357 -15.45 4.96 -16.45
N PHE A 358 -16.37 4.04 -16.16
CA PHE A 358 -16.04 2.70 -15.68
C PHE A 358 -16.41 1.64 -16.71
N LYS A 359 -15.45 0.77 -17.05
CA LYS A 359 -15.64 -0.31 -18.02
C LYS A 359 -15.15 -1.64 -17.47
N LYS A 360 -15.86 -2.73 -17.83
CA LYS A 360 -15.43 -4.10 -17.48
C LYS A 360 -14.10 -4.50 -18.11
N ALA A 361 -13.81 -3.99 -19.30
CA ALA A 361 -12.52 -4.21 -19.97
C ALA A 361 -11.37 -3.40 -19.36
N GLY A 362 -11.67 -2.40 -18.51
CA GLY A 362 -10.69 -1.44 -18.00
C GLY A 362 -10.23 -0.44 -19.08
N ALA A 363 -9.10 0.21 -18.85
CA ALA A 363 -8.46 1.13 -19.79
C ALA A 363 -7.73 0.37 -20.91
N GLU A 364 -7.64 0.95 -22.08
CA GLU A 364 -6.71 0.47 -23.10
C GLU A 364 -5.27 0.73 -22.63
N ARG A 365 -4.38 -0.28 -22.64
CA ARG A 365 -3.00 -0.17 -22.13
C ARG A 365 -2.23 1.00 -22.74
N GLU A 366 -2.43 1.25 -24.04
CA GLU A 366 -1.80 2.39 -24.74
C GLU A 366 -2.22 3.75 -24.16
N SER A 367 -3.47 3.88 -23.71
CA SER A 367 -3.98 5.11 -23.09
C SER A 367 -3.36 5.41 -21.71
N LEU A 368 -2.82 4.40 -21.04
CA LEU A 368 -2.18 4.54 -19.72
C LEU A 368 -0.74 5.02 -19.82
N LYS A 369 -0.02 4.80 -20.96
CA LYS A 369 1.40 5.13 -21.10
C LYS A 369 1.72 6.61 -20.86
N ASN A 370 0.80 7.50 -21.23
CA ASN A 370 0.98 8.95 -21.08
C ASN A 370 0.31 9.51 -19.83
N LEU A 371 -0.50 8.69 -19.14
CA LEU A 371 -1.18 9.10 -17.91
C LEU A 371 -0.16 9.21 -16.76
N LYS A 372 -0.20 10.34 -16.06
CA LYS A 372 0.67 10.62 -14.92
C LYS A 372 -0.15 11.23 -13.79
N PHE A 373 0.33 11.07 -12.58
CA PHE A 373 -0.24 11.79 -11.43
C PHE A 373 0.77 12.72 -10.77
N THR A 374 0.22 13.71 -10.09
CA THR A 374 0.94 14.57 -9.16
C THR A 374 0.09 14.76 -7.92
N VAL A 375 0.64 14.44 -6.77
CA VAL A 375 0.08 14.77 -5.47
C VAL A 375 0.93 15.88 -4.89
N THR A 376 0.32 17.04 -4.64
CA THR A 376 0.98 18.19 -4.00
C THR A 376 0.47 18.28 -2.57
N GLN A 377 1.36 18.22 -1.60
CA GLN A 377 1.06 18.35 -0.18
C GLN A 377 1.66 19.66 0.31
N ILE A 378 0.84 20.49 0.96
CA ILE A 378 1.24 21.74 1.60
C ILE A 378 1.13 21.51 3.10
N GLY A 379 2.27 21.47 3.76
CA GLY A 379 2.37 21.41 5.22
C GLY A 379 2.48 22.79 5.83
N HIS A 380 1.75 23.03 6.91
CA HIS A 380 1.88 24.22 7.75
C HIS A 380 2.22 23.79 9.18
N GLY A 381 3.15 24.47 9.81
CA GLY A 381 3.61 24.14 11.14
C GLY A 381 4.44 25.27 11.78
N TRP A 382 5.20 24.91 12.76
CA TRP A 382 6.10 25.80 13.47
C TRP A 382 7.53 25.50 13.09
N SER A 383 8.34 26.56 12.93
CA SER A 383 9.76 26.45 12.60
C SER A 383 10.58 25.77 13.71
N GLU A 384 10.08 25.78 14.93
CA GLU A 384 10.71 25.15 16.09
C GLU A 384 9.81 24.05 16.66
N LYS A 385 10.41 22.99 17.18
CA LYS A 385 9.70 21.97 17.96
C LYS A 385 9.45 22.47 19.36
N LEU A 386 8.28 22.11 19.95
CA LEU A 386 8.04 22.35 21.36
C LEU A 386 9.09 21.65 22.22
N ALA A 387 9.44 22.29 23.33
CA ALA A 387 10.24 21.65 24.36
C ALA A 387 9.52 20.40 24.90
N GLU A 388 10.29 19.40 25.28
CA GLU A 388 9.81 18.14 25.84
C GLU A 388 8.92 18.44 27.08
N GLY A 389 7.71 17.83 27.11
CA GLY A 389 6.74 18.05 28.18
C GLY A 389 5.82 19.28 28.01
N SER A 390 5.93 20.03 26.91
CA SER A 390 5.04 21.14 26.58
C SER A 390 3.95 20.71 25.60
N ASP A 391 2.68 20.95 25.94
CA ASP A 391 1.55 20.47 25.13
C ASP A 391 1.02 21.48 24.11
N GLU A 392 1.39 22.77 24.21
CA GLU A 392 0.78 23.80 23.41
C GLU A 392 1.74 24.86 22.88
N TYR A 393 1.67 25.15 21.59
CA TYR A 393 2.30 26.32 21.00
C TYR A 393 1.60 27.63 21.43
N ALA A 394 2.40 28.65 21.72
CA ALA A 394 1.90 29.97 22.09
C ALA A 394 1.38 30.75 20.89
N SER A 395 1.98 30.59 19.72
CA SER A 395 1.71 31.30 18.47
C SER A 395 1.10 30.40 17.38
N PRO A 396 0.39 30.98 16.40
CA PRO A 396 -0.03 30.24 15.19
C PRO A 396 1.17 29.68 14.41
N PRO A 397 0.94 28.69 13.51
CA PRO A 397 1.96 28.20 12.58
C PRO A 397 2.63 29.31 11.77
N ASP A 398 3.95 29.32 11.76
CA ASP A 398 4.81 30.36 11.15
C ASP A 398 5.62 29.85 9.95
N SER A 399 5.57 28.55 9.67
CA SER A 399 6.37 27.93 8.62
C SER A 399 5.55 27.01 7.74
N SER A 400 6.02 26.78 6.51
CA SER A 400 5.37 25.89 5.56
C SER A 400 6.37 25.13 4.70
N ILE A 401 5.97 23.95 4.24
CA ILE A 401 6.74 23.07 3.36
C ILE A 401 5.83 22.54 2.25
N ILE A 402 6.37 22.39 1.04
CA ILE A 402 5.66 21.77 -0.07
C ILE A 402 6.40 20.50 -0.49
N VAL A 403 5.67 19.39 -0.49
CA VAL A 403 6.14 18.10 -0.99
C VAL A 403 5.31 17.70 -2.20
N LYS A 404 5.97 17.19 -3.24
CA LYS A 404 5.31 16.61 -4.41
C LYS A 404 5.67 15.15 -4.57
N VAL A 405 4.63 14.32 -4.72
CA VAL A 405 4.76 12.92 -5.13
C VAL A 405 4.25 12.78 -6.55
N LYS A 406 5.10 12.25 -7.44
CA LYS A 406 4.76 12.07 -8.86
C LYS A 406 5.02 10.63 -9.29
N GLY A 407 4.29 10.18 -10.29
CA GLY A 407 4.48 8.86 -10.87
C GLY A 407 3.71 8.66 -12.18
N PRO A 408 3.83 7.46 -12.77
CA PRO A 408 3.09 7.08 -13.98
C PRO A 408 1.59 6.95 -13.67
N ASP A 409 0.83 6.34 -14.56
CA ASP A 409 -0.59 6.03 -14.39
C ASP A 409 -0.91 5.60 -12.93
N PRO A 410 -1.83 6.33 -12.24
CA PRO A 410 -2.09 6.09 -10.83
C PRO A 410 -2.81 4.75 -10.58
N GLY A 411 -3.70 4.36 -11.48
CA GLY A 411 -4.60 3.22 -11.26
C GLY A 411 -3.89 1.88 -11.30
N TYR A 412 -2.91 1.71 -12.19
CA TYR A 412 -2.31 0.41 -12.44
C TYR A 412 -0.78 0.46 -12.42
N GLY A 413 -0.16 1.38 -13.15
CA GLY A 413 1.30 1.51 -13.23
C GLY A 413 1.91 1.86 -11.87
N ALA A 414 1.55 3.00 -11.30
CA ALA A 414 2.06 3.42 -10.01
C ALA A 414 1.58 2.53 -8.86
N THR A 415 0.33 2.09 -8.90
CA THR A 415 -0.22 1.15 -7.89
C THR A 415 0.57 -0.16 -7.86
N SER A 416 0.96 -0.71 -9.01
CA SER A 416 1.80 -1.91 -9.06
C SER A 416 3.20 -1.66 -8.48
N ILE A 417 3.82 -0.52 -8.80
CA ILE A 417 5.11 -0.11 -8.23
C ILE A 417 5.02 -0.02 -6.71
N MET A 418 4.01 0.64 -6.19
CA MET A 418 3.80 0.82 -4.74
C MET A 418 3.59 -0.53 -4.04
N MET A 419 2.72 -1.36 -4.59
CA MET A 419 2.37 -2.66 -4.00
C MET A 419 3.55 -3.63 -3.99
N VAL A 420 4.28 -3.72 -5.11
CA VAL A 420 5.47 -4.56 -5.19
C VAL A 420 6.59 -4.00 -4.30
N SER A 421 6.78 -2.68 -4.26
CA SER A 421 7.74 -2.05 -3.35
C SER A 421 7.41 -2.33 -1.88
N ALA A 422 6.14 -2.31 -1.48
CA ALA A 422 5.71 -2.67 -0.13
C ALA A 422 6.05 -4.14 0.21
N ALA A 423 5.73 -5.07 -0.69
CA ALA A 423 6.05 -6.49 -0.52
C ALA A 423 7.57 -6.74 -0.45
N MET A 424 8.33 -6.12 -1.34
CA MET A 424 9.79 -6.21 -1.36
C MET A 424 10.43 -5.61 -0.11
N THR A 425 9.86 -4.53 0.42
CA THR A 425 10.34 -3.93 1.67
C THR A 425 10.14 -4.86 2.85
N ILE A 426 8.97 -5.49 2.98
CA ILE A 426 8.74 -6.53 3.99
C ILE A 426 9.74 -7.69 3.82
N LEU A 427 9.99 -8.11 2.59
CA LEU A 427 10.89 -9.24 2.31
C LEU A 427 12.38 -8.92 2.62
N ARG A 428 12.84 -7.72 2.28
CA ARG A 428 14.26 -7.33 2.33
C ARG A 428 14.66 -6.54 3.56
N GLU A 429 13.69 -5.82 4.17
CA GLU A 429 13.93 -4.86 5.23
C GLU A 429 13.04 -5.12 6.46
N LYS A 430 12.63 -6.38 6.69
CA LYS A 430 11.68 -6.74 7.77
C LYS A 430 12.09 -6.19 9.14
N SER A 431 13.38 -6.13 9.43
CA SER A 431 13.91 -5.60 10.70
C SER A 431 13.74 -4.08 10.87
N LEU A 432 13.48 -3.34 9.78
CA LEU A 432 13.21 -1.90 9.77
C LEU A 432 11.72 -1.59 9.71
N CYS A 433 10.88 -2.60 9.41
CA CYS A 433 9.43 -2.48 9.51
C CYS A 433 9.00 -2.37 10.98
N ALA A 434 7.72 -2.06 11.22
CA ALA A 434 7.17 -2.01 12.57
C ALA A 434 7.46 -3.32 13.33
N GLU A 435 8.08 -3.20 14.51
CA GLU A 435 8.78 -4.30 15.20
C GLU A 435 7.92 -5.53 15.49
N LYS A 436 6.67 -5.32 15.91
CA LYS A 436 5.80 -6.43 16.36
C LYS A 436 5.01 -7.10 15.22
N GLY A 437 5.04 -6.56 14.00
CA GLY A 437 4.02 -6.92 13.02
C GLY A 437 2.65 -6.34 13.37
N GLY A 438 1.56 -6.97 12.88
CA GLY A 438 0.18 -6.51 13.10
C GLY A 438 -0.53 -6.11 11.82
N VAL A 439 -1.77 -5.59 11.96
CA VAL A 439 -2.57 -5.03 10.85
C VAL A 439 -2.42 -3.52 10.83
N MET A 440 -1.77 -2.98 9.81
CA MET A 440 -1.29 -1.61 9.82
C MET A 440 -1.42 -0.91 8.46
N THR A 441 -1.19 0.41 8.47
CA THR A 441 -1.09 1.25 7.28
C THR A 441 0.34 1.30 6.76
N PRO A 442 0.58 1.76 5.52
CA PRO A 442 1.93 1.95 4.99
C PRO A 442 2.80 2.88 5.84
N GLY A 443 2.24 3.99 6.35
CA GLY A 443 2.97 4.95 7.18
C GLY A 443 3.36 4.42 8.56
N ILE A 444 2.70 3.36 9.05
CA ILE A 444 3.12 2.61 10.24
C ILE A 444 4.19 1.59 9.86
N ALA A 445 3.86 0.72 8.90
CA ALA A 445 4.70 -0.42 8.53
C ALA A 445 6.09 0.01 8.05
N PHE A 446 6.15 1.07 7.23
CA PHE A 446 7.33 1.44 6.46
C PHE A 446 7.99 2.76 6.89
N ALA A 447 7.61 3.28 8.06
CA ALA A 447 8.09 4.57 8.53
C ALA A 447 9.63 4.72 8.55
N ASN A 448 10.38 3.64 8.76
CA ASN A 448 11.83 3.65 8.90
C ASN A 448 12.56 2.83 7.84
N THR A 449 11.89 2.48 6.75
CA THR A 449 12.41 1.65 5.66
C THR A 449 12.83 2.48 4.45
N GLY A 450 13.50 1.85 3.49
CA GLY A 450 13.85 2.42 2.19
C GLY A 450 12.76 2.27 1.12
N ILE A 451 11.47 2.21 1.49
CA ILE A 451 10.37 2.03 0.52
C ILE A 451 10.26 3.19 -0.47
N ILE A 452 10.50 4.44 -0.04
CA ILE A 452 10.44 5.62 -0.91
C ILE A 452 11.51 5.54 -1.98
N GLU A 453 12.75 5.21 -1.58
CA GLU A 453 13.89 5.05 -2.48
C GLU A 453 13.61 3.94 -3.50
N ARG A 454 13.07 2.81 -3.05
CA ARG A 454 12.66 1.69 -3.91
C ARG A 454 11.60 2.08 -4.94
N MET A 455 10.60 2.87 -4.56
CA MET A 455 9.61 3.41 -5.50
C MET A 455 10.23 4.41 -6.48
N CYS A 456 11.17 5.23 -6.03
CA CYS A 456 11.88 6.19 -6.89
C CYS A 456 12.73 5.48 -7.94
N GLU A 457 13.39 4.38 -7.63
CA GLU A 457 14.12 3.52 -8.59
C GLU A 457 13.20 2.96 -9.68
N ARG A 458 11.89 2.92 -9.44
CA ARG A 458 10.86 2.41 -10.35
C ARG A 458 10.07 3.52 -11.06
N GLY A 459 10.54 4.79 -11.02
CA GLY A 459 9.98 5.89 -11.78
C GLY A 459 8.97 6.76 -11.03
N MET A 460 8.87 6.62 -9.72
CA MET A 460 8.19 7.60 -8.87
C MET A 460 9.17 8.68 -8.39
N SER A 461 8.64 9.75 -7.82
CA SER A 461 9.47 10.76 -7.14
C SER A 461 8.75 11.34 -5.93
N PHE A 462 9.52 11.59 -4.87
CA PHE A 462 9.12 12.30 -3.66
C PHE A 462 10.09 13.48 -3.51
N THR A 463 9.61 14.71 -3.72
CA THR A 463 10.47 15.90 -3.76
C THR A 463 9.96 16.96 -2.82
N VAL A 464 10.87 17.59 -2.08
CA VAL A 464 10.63 18.82 -1.33
C VAL A 464 10.90 20.00 -2.26
N GLU A 465 9.91 20.87 -2.49
CA GLU A 465 10.05 22.00 -3.44
C GLU A 465 10.29 23.33 -2.73
N GLN A 466 9.70 23.55 -1.56
CA GLN A 466 9.85 24.80 -0.83
C GLN A 466 9.70 24.58 0.68
N GLU A 467 10.59 25.21 1.45
CA GLU A 467 10.41 25.51 2.87
C GLU A 467 10.39 27.04 3.00
N GLN A 468 9.28 27.61 3.48
CA GLN A 468 9.14 29.06 3.67
C GLN A 468 8.87 29.35 5.14
N GLN A 469 9.68 30.23 5.72
CA GLN A 469 9.34 30.90 6.98
C GLN A 469 8.54 32.18 6.65
N LYS A 470 7.41 32.38 7.32
CA LYS A 470 6.72 33.65 7.30
C LYS A 470 7.53 34.63 8.15
N ASN A 471 8.05 35.66 7.49
CA ASN A 471 8.65 36.81 8.18
C ASN A 471 7.62 37.54 9.04
#